data_5b9933de404af8112fd01e3c655b2a07
#
_entry.id   5b9933de404af8112fd01e3c655b2a07
#
_cell.length_a   1.000
_cell.length_b   1.000
_cell.length_c   1.000
_cell.angle_alpha   90.00
_cell.angle_beta   90.00
_cell.angle_gamma   90.00
#
_symmetry.space_group_name_H-M   'P 1'
#
loop_
_entity.id
_entity.type
_entity.pdbx_description
1 polymer ?
#
loop_
_entity_poly.entity_id
_entity_poly.type
_entity_poly.pdbx_seq_one_letter_code
_entity_poly.pdbx_strand_id
1 'polypeptide(L)'
;MKAFLMYKDRDFDLQRKLPPNEQALTQDLELDTLFNAMALGDKFLLEVAKKAVLFGLHNDLDTIRYRQNILQDCLKNASIVRHIYTIAVESIESEKKQYLGFLSKYPDTLLRRSIEVLQMFVGMLKKLKHIADEHADTFESEGFTAFFAMLNKELGDEYFASVQNHLRELQFRDGVLISAELGKGNKGTNYILRKPPDKKQSWVERIFTEKPPAYSFSISDRDESGAQTLSELKDRGINLVANALAQSTDHILSFFTMLRTELAFYVGCLNVHGQLAQKGEPVSFPLPVAPGERRHSFKGLYDVCLALTMEQSIVGNDVNADRKDLVIITGANQGGKSTFLRSIGLAQLMMQCGMFVPAESFCANVCEGLFTHYKRKEDATMKSGKLDEELSRMSDIVDNMTSNSMVLFNESFAATNEREGSEIAWQIMNALLEKHIKVFFVTHLYEFAHGFYDKKMENAIFLRAERQTDGRRTFKLIEGEPLQTSYGEDLYHRIFGTDN
;
A
#
# COMPACT_ATOMS: atom_id res chain seq x y z
N MET A 1 -13.10 -7.12 -15.35
CA MET A 1 -13.05 -5.93 -14.45
C MET A 1 -11.68 -5.78 -13.82
N LYS A 2 -11.13 -4.56 -13.75
CA LYS A 2 -9.85 -4.21 -13.11
C LYS A 2 -10.01 -2.92 -12.31
N ALA A 3 -9.34 -2.80 -11.16
CA ALA A 3 -9.41 -1.59 -10.33
C ALA A 3 -8.41 -0.52 -10.81
N PHE A 4 -7.14 -0.87 -10.92
CA PHE A 4 -6.07 0.01 -11.39
C PHE A 4 -5.98 1.37 -10.69
N LEU A 5 -6.16 1.39 -9.37
CA LEU A 5 -6.10 2.61 -8.57
C LEU A 5 -4.69 2.89 -8.01
N MET A 6 -3.80 1.89 -7.94
CA MET A 6 -2.41 2.07 -7.50
C MET A 6 -1.43 2.25 -8.67
N TYR A 7 -1.73 1.66 -9.81
CA TYR A 7 -0.98 1.77 -11.07
C TYR A 7 -1.94 1.82 -12.24
N LYS A 8 -1.56 2.50 -13.33
CA LYS A 8 -2.42 2.64 -14.53
C LYS A 8 -2.62 1.33 -15.30
N ASP A 9 -1.66 0.42 -15.22
CA ASP A 9 -1.51 -0.72 -16.14
C ASP A 9 -1.42 -2.08 -15.45
N ARG A 10 -1.33 -2.11 -14.12
CA ARG A 10 -1.15 -3.35 -13.35
C ARG A 10 -1.77 -3.28 -11.97
N ASP A 11 -2.08 -4.45 -11.43
CA ASP A 11 -2.56 -4.62 -10.07
C ASP A 11 -1.41 -4.41 -9.04
N PHE A 12 -1.73 -3.99 -7.83
CA PHE A 12 -0.77 -3.87 -6.73
C PHE A 12 -0.40 -5.25 -6.17
N ASP A 13 0.87 -5.62 -6.28
CA ASP A 13 1.37 -6.93 -5.85
C ASP A 13 1.74 -6.95 -4.36
N LEU A 14 0.87 -7.55 -3.53
CA LEU A 14 1.13 -7.77 -2.12
C LEU A 14 2.16 -8.87 -1.83
N GLN A 15 2.51 -9.72 -2.81
CA GLN A 15 3.46 -10.81 -2.60
C GLN A 15 4.91 -10.37 -2.86
N ARG A 16 5.11 -9.17 -3.40
CA ARG A 16 6.44 -8.60 -3.62
C ARG A 16 7.23 -8.54 -2.31
N LYS A 17 8.51 -8.94 -2.36
CA LYS A 17 9.42 -8.87 -1.21
C LYS A 17 9.79 -7.43 -0.88
N LEU A 18 9.79 -7.10 0.40
CA LEU A 18 10.21 -5.80 0.92
C LEU A 18 11.70 -5.52 0.60
N PRO A 19 12.12 -4.24 0.52
CA PRO A 19 13.51 -3.87 0.29
C PRO A 19 14.41 -4.36 1.43
N PRO A 20 15.69 -4.67 1.16
CA PRO A 20 16.61 -5.25 2.17
C PRO A 20 16.76 -4.39 3.42
N ASN A 21 16.68 -3.08 3.29
CA ASN A 21 16.83 -2.10 4.37
C ASN A 21 15.50 -1.77 5.09
N GLU A 22 14.44 -2.53 4.86
CA GLU A 22 13.11 -2.30 5.45
C GLU A 22 13.16 -2.21 6.98
N GLN A 23 13.90 -3.09 7.62
CA GLN A 23 13.99 -3.12 9.08
C GLN A 23 14.69 -1.86 9.63
N ALA A 24 15.77 -1.42 8.98
CA ALA A 24 16.48 -0.20 9.36
C ALA A 24 15.58 1.04 9.18
N LEU A 25 14.92 1.19 8.03
CA LEU A 25 13.99 2.28 7.77
C LEU A 25 12.84 2.30 8.78
N THR A 26 12.24 1.14 9.07
CA THR A 26 11.12 1.04 10.01
C THR A 26 11.54 1.48 11.42
N GLN A 27 12.70 1.04 11.87
CA GLN A 27 13.21 1.39 13.19
C GLN A 27 13.63 2.86 13.28
N ASP A 28 14.44 3.35 12.32
CA ASP A 28 15.06 4.68 12.40
C ASP A 28 14.07 5.81 12.13
N LEU A 29 13.08 5.57 11.26
CA LEU A 29 12.02 6.53 10.95
C LEU A 29 10.74 6.31 11.76
N GLU A 30 10.71 5.34 12.69
CA GLU A 30 9.54 4.99 13.51
C GLU A 30 8.29 4.71 12.65
N LEU A 31 8.46 4.04 11.50
CA LEU A 31 7.40 3.81 10.53
C LEU A 31 6.22 3.03 11.09
N ASP A 32 6.42 2.20 12.12
CA ASP A 32 5.33 1.49 12.77
C ASP A 32 4.27 2.43 13.34
N THR A 33 4.65 3.64 13.77
CA THR A 33 3.69 4.67 14.21
C THR A 33 2.80 5.12 13.05
N LEU A 34 3.40 5.42 11.90
CA LEU A 34 2.66 5.79 10.69
C LEU A 34 1.76 4.65 10.21
N PHE A 35 2.31 3.43 10.14
CA PHE A 35 1.55 2.25 9.68
C PHE A 35 0.37 1.92 10.59
N ASN A 36 0.55 2.01 11.91
CA ASN A 36 -0.53 1.80 12.88
C ASN A 36 -1.61 2.89 12.78
N ALA A 37 -1.22 4.14 12.56
CA ALA A 37 -2.16 5.24 12.31
C ALA A 37 -2.95 5.05 11.01
N MET A 38 -2.33 4.53 9.96
CA MET A 38 -3.02 4.13 8.72
C MET A 38 -3.98 2.99 8.95
N ALA A 39 -3.58 2.01 9.75
CA ALA A 39 -4.32 0.76 9.94
C ALA A 39 -5.51 0.86 10.90
N LEU A 40 -5.46 1.70 11.92
CA LEU A 40 -6.45 1.78 13.01
C LEU A 40 -6.82 0.40 13.61
N GLY A 41 -5.82 -0.49 13.75
CA GLY A 41 -5.98 -1.84 14.29
C GLY A 41 -6.37 -2.92 13.27
N ASP A 42 -6.67 -2.58 12.02
CA ASP A 42 -6.91 -3.56 10.95
C ASP A 42 -5.58 -4.13 10.43
N LYS A 43 -5.39 -5.45 10.57
CA LYS A 43 -4.16 -6.13 10.15
C LYS A 43 -3.93 -6.10 8.64
N PHE A 44 -5.00 -6.09 7.84
CA PHE A 44 -4.88 -6.03 6.39
C PHE A 44 -4.46 -4.64 5.93
N LEU A 45 -5.07 -3.59 6.50
CA LEU A 45 -4.63 -2.21 6.25
C LEU A 45 -3.16 -2.01 6.66
N LEU A 46 -2.73 -2.61 7.79
CA LEU A 46 -1.34 -2.55 8.24
C LEU A 46 -0.38 -3.16 7.22
N GLU A 47 -0.69 -4.35 6.71
CA GLU A 47 0.12 -5.02 5.69
C GLU A 47 0.22 -4.20 4.41
N VAL A 48 -0.92 -3.68 3.92
CA VAL A 48 -0.96 -2.86 2.70
C VAL A 48 -0.21 -1.55 2.90
N ALA A 49 -0.39 -0.86 4.03
CA ALA A 49 0.30 0.38 4.36
C ALA A 49 1.82 0.20 4.33
N LYS A 50 2.33 -0.82 5.03
CA LYS A 50 3.75 -1.14 5.07
C LYS A 50 4.32 -1.34 3.67
N LYS A 51 3.67 -2.17 2.85
CA LYS A 51 4.13 -2.47 1.50
C LYS A 51 4.01 -1.27 0.56
N ALA A 52 2.88 -0.56 0.58
CA ALA A 52 2.65 0.56 -0.31
C ALA A 52 3.62 1.73 -0.07
N VAL A 53 3.95 2.03 1.19
CA VAL A 53 4.89 3.10 1.55
C VAL A 53 6.32 2.71 1.16
N LEU A 54 6.78 1.51 1.51
CA LEU A 54 8.14 1.08 1.23
C LEU A 54 8.40 0.83 -0.26
N PHE A 55 7.42 0.30 -1.01
CA PHE A 55 7.53 0.17 -2.47
C PHE A 55 7.45 1.51 -3.20
N GLY A 56 7.01 2.56 -2.54
CA GLY A 56 7.00 3.92 -3.08
C GLY A 56 8.35 4.39 -3.61
N LEU A 57 9.45 3.92 -3.02
CA LEU A 57 10.82 4.23 -3.47
C LEU A 57 11.13 3.80 -4.91
N HIS A 58 10.33 2.89 -5.48
CA HIS A 58 10.49 2.42 -6.86
C HIS A 58 9.48 3.03 -7.83
N ASN A 59 8.67 4.00 -7.39
CA ASN A 59 7.71 4.68 -8.24
C ASN A 59 8.38 5.76 -9.08
N ASP A 60 7.97 5.86 -10.33
CA ASP A 60 8.28 6.98 -11.20
C ASP A 60 7.36 8.19 -10.91
N LEU A 61 7.68 9.32 -11.50
CA LEU A 61 6.93 10.57 -11.33
C LEU A 61 5.46 10.44 -11.74
N ASP A 62 5.19 9.70 -12.81
CA ASP A 62 3.82 9.53 -13.31
C ASP A 62 2.98 8.69 -12.36
N THR A 63 3.53 7.62 -11.81
CA THR A 63 2.88 6.80 -10.77
C THR A 63 2.63 7.60 -9.49
N ILE A 64 3.60 8.40 -9.04
CA ILE A 64 3.44 9.25 -7.85
C ILE A 64 2.28 10.23 -8.05
N ARG A 65 2.28 10.98 -9.17
CA ARG A 65 1.23 11.95 -9.50
C ARG A 65 -0.14 11.29 -9.68
N TYR A 66 -0.15 10.13 -10.34
CA TYR A 66 -1.36 9.33 -10.49
C TYR A 66 -2.02 9.00 -9.15
N ARG A 67 -1.24 8.49 -8.19
CA ARG A 67 -1.73 8.19 -6.84
C ARG A 67 -2.13 9.44 -6.06
N GLN A 68 -1.38 10.54 -6.18
CA GLN A 68 -1.75 11.81 -5.56
C GLN A 68 -3.12 12.32 -6.05
N ASN A 69 -3.38 12.26 -7.35
CA ASN A 69 -4.67 12.67 -7.92
C ASN A 69 -5.82 11.80 -7.40
N ILE A 70 -5.61 10.48 -7.34
CA ILE A 70 -6.60 9.55 -6.76
C ILE A 70 -6.81 9.84 -5.27
N LEU A 71 -5.75 10.11 -4.50
CA LEU A 71 -5.87 10.44 -3.09
C LEU A 71 -6.61 11.78 -2.87
N GLN A 72 -6.44 12.76 -3.74
CA GLN A 72 -7.20 14.01 -3.70
C GLN A 72 -8.70 13.76 -3.85
N ASP A 73 -9.09 12.90 -4.79
CA ASP A 73 -10.47 12.45 -4.93
C ASP A 73 -10.98 11.70 -3.70
N CYS A 74 -10.13 10.84 -3.13
CA CYS A 74 -10.47 10.12 -1.89
C CYS A 74 -10.72 11.08 -0.72
N LEU A 75 -9.94 12.16 -0.61
CA LEU A 75 -10.14 13.18 0.44
C LEU A 75 -11.43 13.98 0.23
N LYS A 76 -11.76 14.33 -1.01
CA LYS A 76 -13.02 15.01 -1.36
C LYS A 76 -14.25 14.10 -1.11
N ASN A 77 -14.12 12.79 -1.37
CA ASN A 77 -15.21 11.82 -1.38
C ASN A 77 -15.01 10.68 -0.36
N ALA A 78 -14.50 10.97 0.83
CA ALA A 78 -14.05 9.98 1.79
C ALA A 78 -15.13 8.94 2.19
N SER A 79 -16.38 9.34 2.33
CA SER A 79 -17.49 8.45 2.68
C SER A 79 -17.79 7.45 1.57
N ILE A 80 -17.76 7.89 0.30
CA ILE A 80 -18.01 7.04 -0.87
C ILE A 80 -16.87 6.02 -1.02
N VAL A 81 -15.64 6.46 -0.92
CA VAL A 81 -14.45 5.57 -1.01
C VAL A 81 -14.49 4.49 0.08
N ARG A 82 -14.82 4.87 1.32
CA ARG A 82 -14.99 3.90 2.42
C ARG A 82 -16.16 2.94 2.17
N HIS A 83 -17.23 3.40 1.55
CA HIS A 83 -18.36 2.54 1.18
C HIS A 83 -17.95 1.52 0.11
N ILE A 84 -17.23 1.94 -0.96
CA ILE A 84 -16.70 1.02 -1.98
C ILE A 84 -15.75 -0.01 -1.34
N TYR A 85 -14.87 0.43 -0.44
CA TYR A 85 -13.99 -0.47 0.31
C TYR A 85 -14.77 -1.49 1.14
N THR A 86 -15.81 -1.06 1.84
CA THR A 86 -16.67 -1.93 2.66
C THR A 86 -17.37 -2.98 1.79
N ILE A 87 -17.90 -2.61 0.61
CA ILE A 87 -18.49 -3.56 -0.34
C ILE A 87 -17.48 -4.64 -0.75
N ALA A 88 -16.23 -4.25 -1.02
CA ALA A 88 -15.20 -5.20 -1.37
C ALA A 88 -14.86 -6.16 -0.21
N VAL A 89 -14.78 -5.65 1.03
CA VAL A 89 -14.56 -6.46 2.23
C VAL A 89 -15.73 -7.44 2.46
N GLU A 90 -16.97 -6.92 2.45
CA GLU A 90 -18.18 -7.75 2.63
C GLU A 90 -18.29 -8.86 1.58
N SER A 91 -17.90 -8.58 0.33
CA SER A 91 -17.90 -9.56 -0.76
C SER A 91 -16.96 -10.73 -0.47
N ILE A 92 -15.74 -10.43 -0.03
CA ILE A 92 -14.72 -11.44 0.30
C ILE A 92 -15.11 -12.24 1.55
N GLU A 93 -15.62 -11.56 2.58
CA GLU A 93 -16.03 -12.23 3.82
C GLU A 93 -17.27 -13.12 3.64
N SER A 94 -18.22 -12.68 2.83
CA SER A 94 -19.42 -13.46 2.52
C SER A 94 -19.08 -14.71 1.73
N GLU A 95 -18.15 -14.63 0.78
CA GLU A 95 -17.63 -15.81 0.06
C GLU A 95 -16.95 -16.79 1.03
N LYS A 96 -16.07 -16.31 1.92
CA LYS A 96 -15.39 -17.15 2.91
C LYS A 96 -16.36 -17.88 3.84
N LYS A 97 -17.43 -17.22 4.29
CA LYS A 97 -18.46 -17.83 5.15
C LYS A 97 -19.17 -18.99 4.43
N GLN A 98 -19.43 -18.84 3.14
CA GLN A 98 -20.01 -19.91 2.33
C GLN A 98 -18.98 -21.03 2.03
N TYR A 99 -17.66 -20.73 2.16
CA TYR A 99 -16.59 -21.71 1.96
C TYR A 99 -16.37 -22.67 3.15
N LEU A 100 -16.79 -22.34 4.34
CA LEU A 100 -16.53 -23.08 5.58
C LEU A 100 -17.24 -24.45 5.70
N GLY A 101 -17.54 -25.10 4.61
CA GLY A 101 -18.32 -26.32 4.69
C GLY A 101 -17.78 -27.55 4.00
N PHE A 102 -17.04 -27.55 2.93
CA PHE A 102 -16.57 -28.81 2.34
C PHE A 102 -15.71 -28.59 1.08
N LEU A 103 -14.57 -29.24 1.01
CA LEU A 103 -13.86 -29.58 -0.22
C LEU A 103 -14.69 -30.65 -0.97
N SER A 104 -15.83 -30.27 -1.55
CA SER A 104 -16.64 -31.20 -2.30
C SER A 104 -16.06 -31.41 -3.70
N LYS A 105 -15.64 -32.62 -3.98
CA LYS A 105 -15.19 -33.07 -5.31
C LYS A 105 -16.35 -33.36 -6.27
N TYR A 106 -17.60 -33.20 -5.82
CA TYR A 106 -18.78 -33.53 -6.61
C TYR A 106 -19.26 -32.32 -7.41
N PRO A 107 -19.40 -32.43 -8.75
CA PRO A 107 -19.83 -31.38 -9.64
C PRO A 107 -21.17 -30.72 -9.26
N ASP A 108 -22.14 -31.48 -8.78
CA ASP A 108 -23.45 -30.93 -8.34
C ASP A 108 -23.31 -30.00 -7.15
N THR A 109 -22.49 -30.33 -6.16
CA THR A 109 -22.22 -29.48 -4.98
C THR A 109 -21.45 -28.25 -5.38
N LEU A 110 -20.44 -28.38 -6.24
CA LEU A 110 -19.67 -27.25 -6.76
C LEU A 110 -20.56 -26.28 -7.52
N LEU A 111 -21.44 -26.83 -8.39
CA LEU A 111 -22.40 -26.02 -9.17
C LEU A 111 -23.34 -25.22 -8.28
N ARG A 112 -24.02 -25.87 -7.34
CA ARG A 112 -24.97 -25.21 -6.42
C ARG A 112 -24.31 -24.07 -5.65
N ARG A 113 -23.13 -24.35 -5.09
CA ARG A 113 -22.35 -23.37 -4.36
C ARG A 113 -21.93 -22.19 -5.24
N SER A 114 -21.40 -22.47 -6.44
CA SER A 114 -21.01 -21.41 -7.37
C SER A 114 -22.21 -20.53 -7.74
N ILE A 115 -23.42 -21.10 -7.89
CA ILE A 115 -24.65 -20.33 -8.12
C ILE A 115 -24.95 -19.40 -6.93
N GLU A 116 -24.87 -19.87 -5.70
CA GLU A 116 -25.15 -19.08 -4.50
C GLU A 116 -24.15 -17.93 -4.35
N VAL A 117 -22.84 -18.22 -4.50
CA VAL A 117 -21.79 -17.20 -4.45
C VAL A 117 -21.94 -16.18 -5.57
N LEU A 118 -22.24 -16.62 -6.81
CA LEU A 118 -22.45 -15.70 -7.93
C LEU A 118 -23.70 -14.82 -7.73
N GLN A 119 -24.78 -15.35 -7.16
CA GLN A 119 -25.96 -14.54 -6.81
C GLN A 119 -25.62 -13.45 -5.80
N MET A 120 -24.83 -13.77 -4.78
CA MET A 120 -24.32 -12.80 -3.81
C MET A 120 -23.44 -11.77 -4.50
N PHE A 121 -22.47 -12.17 -5.32
CA PHE A 121 -21.61 -11.24 -6.05
C PHE A 121 -22.37 -10.31 -7.01
N VAL A 122 -23.39 -10.82 -7.70
CA VAL A 122 -24.29 -9.97 -8.52
C VAL A 122 -24.93 -8.87 -7.67
N GLY A 123 -25.35 -9.18 -6.45
CA GLY A 123 -25.86 -8.18 -5.51
C GLY A 123 -24.82 -7.11 -5.16
N MET A 124 -23.56 -7.53 -4.90
CA MET A 124 -22.47 -6.59 -4.57
C MET A 124 -22.03 -5.76 -5.78
N LEU A 125 -21.97 -6.35 -6.97
CA LEU A 125 -21.67 -5.62 -8.21
C LEU A 125 -22.75 -4.58 -8.54
N LYS A 126 -24.03 -4.87 -8.25
CA LYS A 126 -25.13 -3.87 -8.39
C LYS A 126 -24.94 -2.69 -7.45
N LYS A 127 -24.49 -2.92 -6.19
CA LYS A 127 -24.17 -1.82 -5.28
C LYS A 127 -23.05 -0.93 -5.82
N LEU A 128 -21.96 -1.54 -6.38
CA LEU A 128 -20.87 -0.78 -7.01
C LEU A 128 -21.34 0.01 -8.23
N LYS A 129 -22.20 -0.61 -9.07
CA LYS A 129 -22.79 0.05 -10.24
C LYS A 129 -23.64 1.26 -9.83
N HIS A 130 -24.46 1.11 -8.81
CA HIS A 130 -25.26 2.20 -8.27
C HIS A 130 -24.41 3.38 -7.78
N ILE A 131 -23.30 3.10 -7.07
CA ILE A 131 -22.34 4.15 -6.67
C ILE A 131 -21.73 4.83 -7.91
N ALA A 132 -21.39 4.06 -8.94
CA ALA A 132 -20.86 4.62 -10.19
C ALA A 132 -21.86 5.54 -10.88
N ASP A 133 -23.15 5.15 -10.92
CA ASP A 133 -24.21 5.94 -11.54
C ASP A 133 -24.50 7.25 -10.81
N GLU A 134 -24.41 7.25 -9.48
CA GLU A 134 -24.74 8.42 -8.66
C GLU A 134 -23.57 9.38 -8.45
N HIS A 135 -22.32 8.87 -8.44
CA HIS A 135 -21.19 9.63 -7.93
C HIS A 135 -19.99 9.72 -8.88
N ALA A 136 -20.02 9.09 -10.07
CA ALA A 136 -18.87 9.14 -10.99
C ALA A 136 -18.42 10.56 -11.30
N ASP A 137 -19.34 11.50 -11.45
CA ASP A 137 -19.07 12.90 -11.79
C ASP A 137 -18.40 13.70 -10.65
N THR A 138 -18.36 13.15 -9.44
CA THR A 138 -17.70 13.80 -8.29
C THR A 138 -16.20 13.48 -8.20
N PHE A 139 -15.71 12.59 -9.07
CA PHE A 139 -14.32 12.15 -9.14
C PHE A 139 -13.67 12.67 -10.42
N GLU A 140 -12.49 13.28 -10.28
CA GLU A 140 -11.78 13.96 -11.36
C GLU A 140 -10.51 13.21 -11.81
N SER A 141 -9.96 12.32 -10.96
CA SER A 141 -8.73 11.58 -11.26
C SER A 141 -8.92 10.57 -12.39
N GLU A 142 -7.88 10.42 -13.21
CA GLU A 142 -7.85 9.43 -14.29
C GLU A 142 -8.22 8.02 -13.79
N GLY A 143 -7.72 7.64 -12.59
CA GLY A 143 -7.97 6.32 -12.03
C GLY A 143 -9.44 6.07 -11.71
N PHE A 144 -10.09 6.95 -10.97
CA PHE A 144 -11.52 6.79 -10.65
C PHE A 144 -12.41 6.97 -11.88
N THR A 145 -12.09 7.89 -12.78
CA THR A 145 -12.82 8.06 -14.04
C THR A 145 -12.78 6.77 -14.88
N ALA A 146 -11.61 6.16 -15.02
CA ALA A 146 -11.46 4.88 -15.72
C ALA A 146 -12.18 3.73 -14.99
N PHE A 147 -12.10 3.70 -13.66
CA PHE A 147 -12.77 2.69 -12.84
C PHE A 147 -14.29 2.74 -12.99
N PHE A 148 -14.90 3.92 -12.86
CA PHE A 148 -16.35 4.07 -13.03
C PHE A 148 -16.81 3.85 -14.47
N ALA A 149 -16.04 4.30 -15.46
CA ALA A 149 -16.31 4.02 -16.87
C ALA A 149 -16.31 2.51 -17.17
N MET A 150 -15.37 1.76 -16.58
CA MET A 150 -15.33 0.29 -16.69
C MET A 150 -16.58 -0.35 -16.04
N LEU A 151 -16.96 0.07 -14.83
CA LEU A 151 -18.17 -0.44 -14.16
C LEU A 151 -19.42 -0.17 -15.01
N ASN A 152 -19.54 1.05 -15.55
CA ASN A 152 -20.68 1.43 -16.39
C ASN A 152 -20.75 0.64 -17.69
N LYS A 153 -19.59 0.35 -18.30
CA LYS A 153 -19.51 -0.42 -19.54
C LYS A 153 -19.77 -1.92 -19.34
N GLU A 154 -19.20 -2.51 -18.30
CA GLU A 154 -19.25 -3.96 -18.10
C GLU A 154 -20.49 -4.43 -17.31
N LEU A 155 -21.07 -3.57 -16.47
CA LEU A 155 -22.17 -3.89 -15.55
C LEU A 155 -23.50 -3.25 -15.99
N GLY A 156 -23.86 -3.37 -17.27
CA GLY A 156 -25.16 -2.89 -17.77
C GLY A 156 -26.33 -3.77 -17.32
N ASP A 157 -27.57 -3.24 -17.44
CA ASP A 157 -28.79 -3.97 -17.08
C ASP A 157 -28.96 -5.28 -17.86
N GLU A 158 -28.58 -5.28 -19.14
CA GLU A 158 -28.58 -6.49 -19.97
C GLU A 158 -27.67 -7.58 -19.44
N TYR A 159 -26.46 -7.19 -18.96
CA TYR A 159 -25.53 -8.11 -18.33
C TYR A 159 -26.17 -8.76 -17.09
N PHE A 160 -26.72 -7.97 -16.18
CA PHE A 160 -27.36 -8.49 -14.97
C PHE A 160 -28.57 -9.37 -15.28
N ALA A 161 -29.40 -8.99 -16.24
CA ALA A 161 -30.54 -9.78 -16.67
C ALA A 161 -30.11 -11.14 -17.26
N SER A 162 -29.08 -11.13 -18.11
CA SER A 162 -28.51 -12.34 -18.71
C SER A 162 -27.94 -13.27 -17.64
N VAL A 163 -27.09 -12.76 -16.73
CA VAL A 163 -26.50 -13.54 -15.64
C VAL A 163 -27.58 -14.15 -14.76
N GLN A 164 -28.58 -13.37 -14.34
CA GLN A 164 -29.68 -13.88 -13.51
C GLN A 164 -30.52 -14.95 -14.21
N ASN A 165 -30.73 -14.83 -15.52
CA ASN A 165 -31.43 -15.86 -16.29
C ASN A 165 -30.62 -17.16 -16.33
N HIS A 166 -29.31 -17.08 -16.64
CA HIS A 166 -28.43 -18.26 -16.63
C HIS A 166 -28.39 -18.93 -15.26
N LEU A 167 -28.23 -18.14 -14.17
CA LEU A 167 -28.21 -18.71 -12.81
C LEU A 167 -29.52 -19.40 -12.44
N ARG A 168 -30.67 -18.90 -12.94
CA ARG A 168 -31.99 -19.56 -12.76
C ARG A 168 -32.09 -20.87 -13.56
N GLU A 169 -31.66 -20.87 -14.81
CA GLU A 169 -31.65 -22.07 -15.66
C GLU A 169 -30.77 -23.19 -15.04
N LEU A 170 -29.60 -22.81 -14.48
CA LEU A 170 -28.64 -23.76 -13.89
C LEU A 170 -29.06 -24.30 -12.51
N GLN A 171 -30.15 -23.79 -11.91
CA GLN A 171 -30.77 -24.43 -10.73
C GLN A 171 -31.45 -25.76 -11.06
N PHE A 172 -31.66 -26.08 -12.34
CA PHE A 172 -32.25 -27.32 -12.82
C PHE A 172 -33.54 -27.74 -12.10
N ARG A 173 -34.44 -26.79 -11.81
CA ARG A 173 -35.69 -27.06 -11.08
C ARG A 173 -36.59 -28.09 -11.76
N ASP A 174 -36.55 -28.14 -13.09
CA ASP A 174 -37.33 -29.09 -13.92
C ASP A 174 -36.47 -30.32 -14.34
N GLY A 175 -35.33 -30.54 -13.72
CA GLY A 175 -34.40 -31.62 -14.06
C GLY A 175 -33.27 -31.23 -15.00
N VAL A 176 -32.38 -32.15 -15.31
CA VAL A 176 -31.20 -31.98 -16.16
C VAL A 176 -31.39 -32.70 -17.47
N LEU A 177 -31.28 -32.03 -18.61
CA LEU A 177 -31.31 -32.62 -19.92
C LEU A 177 -29.88 -32.86 -20.42
N ILE A 178 -29.49 -34.11 -20.61
CA ILE A 178 -28.16 -34.51 -21.03
C ILE A 178 -28.28 -35.38 -22.29
N SER A 179 -27.46 -35.13 -23.31
CA SER A 179 -27.22 -36.05 -24.41
C SER A 179 -25.89 -36.75 -24.23
N ALA A 180 -25.83 -38.01 -24.70
CA ALA A 180 -24.60 -38.79 -24.72
C ALA A 180 -24.50 -39.56 -26.04
N GLU A 181 -23.29 -39.87 -26.46
CA GLU A 181 -22.99 -40.76 -27.58
C GLU A 181 -22.81 -42.17 -27.06
N LEU A 182 -23.11 -43.16 -27.90
CA LEU A 182 -22.83 -44.56 -27.63
C LEU A 182 -21.36 -44.89 -27.95
N GLY A 183 -20.59 -45.23 -26.94
CA GLY A 183 -19.21 -45.67 -27.06
C GLY A 183 -19.08 -47.19 -27.09
N LYS A 184 -17.86 -47.70 -26.98
CA LYS A 184 -17.57 -49.13 -26.95
C LYS A 184 -18.29 -49.83 -25.79
N GLY A 185 -18.94 -50.97 -26.08
CA GLY A 185 -19.67 -51.73 -25.08
C GLY A 185 -20.99 -51.09 -24.64
N ASN A 186 -21.61 -50.26 -25.50
CA ASN A 186 -22.85 -49.54 -25.24
C ASN A 186 -22.81 -48.62 -24.02
N LYS A 187 -21.61 -48.18 -23.63
CA LYS A 187 -21.43 -47.20 -22.55
C LYS A 187 -21.63 -45.79 -23.11
N GLY A 188 -22.34 -44.92 -22.39
CA GLY A 188 -22.47 -43.51 -22.75
C GLY A 188 -21.12 -42.82 -22.69
N THR A 189 -20.80 -42.00 -23.71
CA THR A 189 -19.62 -41.16 -23.83
C THR A 189 -20.04 -39.76 -24.28
N ASN A 190 -19.16 -38.77 -24.18
CA ASN A 190 -19.40 -37.39 -24.64
C ASN A 190 -20.70 -36.79 -24.09
N TYR A 191 -20.82 -36.82 -22.77
CA TYR A 191 -21.97 -36.23 -22.08
C TYR A 191 -22.03 -34.73 -22.26
N ILE A 192 -23.11 -34.21 -22.83
CA ILE A 192 -23.32 -32.77 -23.09
C ILE A 192 -24.61 -32.31 -22.41
N LEU A 193 -24.50 -31.29 -21.57
CA LEU A 193 -25.69 -30.62 -21.03
C LEU A 193 -26.43 -29.89 -22.16
N ARG A 194 -27.74 -30.08 -22.21
CA ARG A 194 -28.61 -29.47 -23.21
C ARG A 194 -29.59 -28.53 -22.56
N LYS A 195 -29.89 -27.42 -23.26
CA LYS A 195 -30.96 -26.53 -22.84
C LYS A 195 -32.30 -27.22 -23.11
N PRO A 196 -33.22 -27.29 -22.12
CA PRO A 196 -34.58 -27.80 -22.36
C PRO A 196 -35.27 -26.96 -23.44
N PRO A 197 -36.10 -27.57 -24.30
CA PRO A 197 -36.84 -26.83 -25.30
C PRO A 197 -37.79 -25.83 -24.61
N ASP A 198 -37.91 -24.61 -25.17
CA ASP A 198 -38.77 -23.56 -24.63
C ASP A 198 -40.23 -24.07 -24.55
N LYS A 199 -40.81 -23.97 -23.35
CA LYS A 199 -42.22 -24.41 -23.11
C LYS A 199 -43.25 -23.51 -23.88
N LYS A 200 -42.80 -22.53 -24.66
CA LYS A 200 -43.64 -21.61 -25.47
C LYS A 200 -43.99 -22.13 -26.88
N GLN A 201 -43.86 -23.42 -27.13
CA GLN A 201 -44.45 -23.96 -28.38
C GLN A 201 -45.96 -23.76 -28.37
N SER A 202 -46.45 -23.12 -29.44
CA SER A 202 -47.90 -22.91 -29.66
C SER A 202 -48.64 -24.25 -29.49
N TRP A 203 -49.81 -24.22 -28.87
CA TRP A 203 -50.62 -25.41 -28.71
C TRP A 203 -50.92 -26.11 -30.07
N VAL A 204 -50.87 -25.37 -31.18
CA VAL A 204 -51.02 -25.86 -32.54
C VAL A 204 -49.81 -26.71 -32.97
N GLU A 205 -48.58 -26.32 -32.65
CA GLU A 205 -47.36 -27.13 -32.95
C GLU A 205 -47.29 -28.41 -32.14
N ARG A 206 -47.88 -28.43 -30.93
CA ARG A 206 -47.97 -29.65 -30.09
C ARG A 206 -48.85 -30.74 -30.66
N ILE A 207 -49.77 -30.43 -31.52
CA ILE A 207 -50.72 -31.41 -32.12
C ILE A 207 -50.12 -32.04 -33.37
N PHE A 208 -49.24 -31.33 -34.09
CA PHE A 208 -48.69 -31.79 -35.37
C PHE A 208 -47.25 -32.31 -35.32
N THR A 209 -46.55 -32.23 -34.17
CA THR A 209 -45.22 -32.79 -34.04
C THR A 209 -45.29 -34.21 -33.45
N GLU A 210 -44.88 -35.23 -34.20
CA GLU A 210 -44.65 -36.56 -33.64
C GLU A 210 -43.59 -36.48 -32.52
N LYS A 211 -44.02 -36.79 -31.28
CA LYS A 211 -43.11 -36.87 -30.16
C LYS A 211 -42.20 -38.06 -30.35
N PRO A 212 -40.87 -37.87 -30.29
CA PRO A 212 -39.97 -39.02 -30.27
C PRO A 212 -40.34 -39.95 -29.09
N PRO A 213 -40.14 -41.28 -29.22
CA PRO A 213 -40.49 -42.22 -28.18
C PRO A 213 -39.73 -41.85 -26.87
N ALA A 214 -40.50 -41.63 -25.82
CA ALA A 214 -39.94 -41.33 -24.49
C ALA A 214 -40.09 -42.58 -23.60
N TYR A 215 -39.00 -43.00 -23.04
CA TYR A 215 -38.95 -44.10 -22.05
C TYR A 215 -38.73 -43.46 -20.68
N SER A 216 -39.52 -43.84 -19.69
CA SER A 216 -39.34 -43.34 -18.30
C SER A 216 -39.12 -44.53 -17.37
N PHE A 217 -38.26 -44.34 -16.38
CA PHE A 217 -38.08 -45.24 -15.25
C PHE A 217 -37.98 -44.41 -13.97
N SER A 218 -38.33 -45.01 -12.86
CA SER A 218 -38.17 -44.41 -11.54
C SER A 218 -37.24 -45.30 -10.70
N ILE A 219 -36.40 -44.65 -9.91
CA ILE A 219 -35.52 -45.31 -8.95
C ILE A 219 -36.28 -45.39 -7.63
N SER A 220 -36.33 -46.55 -6.99
CA SER A 220 -36.94 -46.71 -5.69
C SER A 220 -36.15 -45.91 -4.62
N ASP A 221 -36.86 -45.34 -3.64
CA ASP A 221 -36.24 -44.61 -2.51
C ASP A 221 -35.22 -45.43 -1.70
N ARG A 222 -35.27 -46.75 -1.79
CA ARG A 222 -34.36 -47.70 -1.14
C ARG A 222 -33.21 -48.20 -2.03
N ASP A 223 -33.17 -47.81 -3.28
CA ASP A 223 -32.12 -48.18 -4.23
C ASP A 223 -30.99 -47.16 -4.23
N GLU A 224 -30.11 -47.26 -3.23
CA GLU A 224 -28.93 -46.36 -3.09
C GLU A 224 -27.99 -46.49 -4.29
N SER A 225 -27.80 -47.70 -4.85
CA SER A 225 -26.93 -47.95 -5.99
C SER A 225 -27.45 -47.30 -7.27
N GLY A 226 -28.77 -47.39 -7.53
CA GLY A 226 -29.41 -46.69 -8.64
C GLY A 226 -29.33 -45.19 -8.51
N ALA A 227 -29.58 -44.63 -7.31
CA ALA A 227 -29.47 -43.21 -7.01
C ALA A 227 -28.03 -42.71 -7.21
N GLN A 228 -27.02 -43.45 -6.77
CA GLN A 228 -25.62 -43.11 -6.98
C GLN A 228 -25.26 -43.11 -8.47
N THR A 229 -25.70 -44.11 -9.24
CA THR A 229 -25.45 -44.22 -10.70
C THR A 229 -26.07 -43.03 -11.43
N LEU A 230 -27.31 -42.64 -11.07
CA LEU A 230 -27.98 -41.48 -11.65
C LEU A 230 -27.24 -40.15 -11.31
N SER A 231 -26.76 -40.02 -10.06
CA SER A 231 -25.94 -38.90 -9.64
C SER A 231 -24.65 -38.79 -10.45
N GLU A 232 -23.95 -39.91 -10.66
CA GLU A 232 -22.73 -39.94 -11.46
C GLU A 232 -22.97 -39.55 -12.93
N LEU A 233 -24.09 -39.99 -13.52
CA LEU A 233 -24.48 -39.58 -14.88
C LEU A 233 -24.77 -38.07 -14.96
N LYS A 234 -25.48 -37.54 -13.97
CA LYS A 234 -25.75 -36.11 -13.84
C LYS A 234 -24.44 -35.33 -13.71
N ASP A 235 -23.54 -35.75 -12.83
CA ASP A 235 -22.25 -35.12 -12.57
C ASP A 235 -21.39 -35.07 -13.84
N ARG A 236 -21.37 -36.11 -14.66
CA ARG A 236 -20.68 -36.08 -15.97
C ARG A 236 -21.24 -35.06 -16.92
N GLY A 237 -22.56 -34.86 -16.94
CA GLY A 237 -23.22 -33.87 -17.79
C GLY A 237 -22.99 -32.43 -17.36
N ILE A 238 -22.94 -32.17 -16.05
CA ILE A 238 -22.86 -30.82 -15.51
C ILE A 238 -21.40 -30.34 -15.21
N ASN A 239 -20.43 -31.27 -15.26
CA ASN A 239 -19.04 -30.99 -14.83
C ASN A 239 -18.42 -29.76 -15.50
N LEU A 240 -18.57 -29.59 -16.81
CA LEU A 240 -18.04 -28.45 -17.56
C LEU A 240 -18.63 -27.14 -17.09
N VAL A 241 -19.96 -27.12 -16.88
CA VAL A 241 -20.67 -25.90 -16.41
C VAL A 241 -20.31 -25.58 -14.98
N ALA A 242 -20.21 -26.60 -14.10
CA ALA A 242 -19.81 -26.42 -12.71
C ALA A 242 -18.40 -25.77 -12.61
N ASN A 243 -17.45 -26.26 -13.41
CA ASN A 243 -16.11 -25.68 -13.48
C ASN A 243 -16.10 -24.27 -14.06
N ALA A 244 -16.88 -24.00 -15.11
CA ALA A 244 -16.97 -22.65 -15.67
C ALA A 244 -17.56 -21.63 -14.68
N LEU A 245 -18.58 -22.04 -13.90
CA LEU A 245 -19.13 -21.18 -12.85
C LEU A 245 -18.14 -20.96 -11.71
N ALA A 246 -17.42 -22.00 -11.29
CA ALA A 246 -16.36 -21.85 -10.27
C ALA A 246 -15.29 -20.87 -10.73
N GLN A 247 -14.80 -20.98 -11.96
CA GLN A 247 -13.86 -20.00 -12.53
C GLN A 247 -14.44 -18.58 -12.57
N SER A 248 -15.72 -18.43 -12.93
CA SER A 248 -16.38 -17.12 -12.90
C SER A 248 -16.45 -16.54 -11.50
N THR A 249 -16.69 -17.37 -10.49
CA THR A 249 -16.64 -16.99 -9.07
C THR A 249 -15.25 -16.49 -8.68
N ASP A 250 -14.20 -17.24 -9.06
CA ASP A 250 -12.81 -16.89 -8.78
C ASP A 250 -12.40 -15.56 -9.45
N HIS A 251 -12.86 -15.32 -10.67
CA HIS A 251 -12.61 -14.05 -11.37
C HIS A 251 -13.22 -12.84 -10.64
N ILE A 252 -14.46 -12.96 -10.16
CA ILE A 252 -15.12 -11.88 -9.44
C ILE A 252 -14.50 -11.70 -8.04
N LEU A 253 -14.17 -12.79 -7.36
CA LEU A 253 -13.46 -12.75 -6.08
C LEU A 253 -12.08 -12.05 -6.23
N SER A 254 -11.35 -12.37 -7.29
CA SER A 254 -10.08 -11.73 -7.61
C SER A 254 -10.24 -10.22 -7.82
N PHE A 255 -11.29 -9.79 -8.52
CA PHE A 255 -11.60 -8.37 -8.68
C PHE A 255 -11.85 -7.68 -7.33
N PHE A 256 -12.71 -8.23 -6.46
CA PHE A 256 -12.97 -7.65 -5.14
C PHE A 256 -11.72 -7.67 -4.25
N THR A 257 -10.91 -8.71 -4.34
CA THR A 257 -9.65 -8.81 -3.61
C THR A 257 -8.68 -7.69 -4.03
N MET A 258 -8.56 -7.43 -5.33
CA MET A 258 -7.70 -6.39 -5.85
C MET A 258 -8.24 -5.00 -5.52
N LEU A 259 -9.55 -4.78 -5.68
CA LEU A 259 -10.22 -3.53 -5.30
C LEU A 259 -10.03 -3.21 -3.81
N ARG A 260 -10.22 -4.21 -2.92
CA ARG A 260 -9.92 -4.07 -1.49
C ARG A 260 -8.46 -3.68 -1.26
N THR A 261 -7.53 -4.37 -1.93
CA THR A 261 -6.09 -4.15 -1.74
C THR A 261 -5.68 -2.74 -2.13
N GLU A 262 -6.12 -2.27 -3.29
CA GLU A 262 -5.73 -0.94 -3.77
C GLU A 262 -6.41 0.19 -3.00
N LEU A 263 -7.68 0.03 -2.65
CA LEU A 263 -8.38 1.00 -1.80
C LEU A 263 -7.88 1.02 -0.36
N ALA A 264 -7.32 -0.08 0.15
CA ALA A 264 -6.78 -0.15 1.50
C ALA A 264 -5.68 0.90 1.75
N PHE A 265 -4.82 1.16 0.75
CA PHE A 265 -3.83 2.23 0.84
C PHE A 265 -4.48 3.61 1.03
N TYR A 266 -5.48 3.94 0.22
CA TYR A 266 -6.18 5.23 0.30
C TYR A 266 -7.00 5.37 1.58
N VAL A 267 -7.65 4.30 2.04
CA VAL A 267 -8.33 4.28 3.35
C VAL A 267 -7.34 4.54 4.48
N GLY A 268 -6.14 3.94 4.41
CA GLY A 268 -5.06 4.24 5.35
C GLY A 268 -4.63 5.70 5.32
N CYS A 269 -4.50 6.30 4.14
CA CYS A 269 -4.20 7.74 4.00
C CYS A 269 -5.32 8.62 4.60
N LEU A 270 -6.60 8.28 4.36
CA LEU A 270 -7.74 8.96 4.96
C LEU A 270 -7.72 8.89 6.49
N ASN A 271 -7.27 7.78 7.07
CA ASN A 271 -7.16 7.61 8.51
C ASN A 271 -6.09 8.56 9.12
N VAL A 272 -4.92 8.63 8.49
CA VAL A 272 -3.85 9.56 8.93
C VAL A 272 -4.29 11.01 8.75
N HIS A 273 -4.85 11.35 7.59
CA HIS A 273 -5.36 12.69 7.33
C HIS A 273 -6.38 13.15 8.38
N GLY A 274 -7.34 12.27 8.73
CA GLY A 274 -8.34 12.57 9.73
C GLY A 274 -7.74 12.85 11.12
N GLN A 275 -6.73 12.07 11.54
CA GLN A 275 -6.03 12.27 12.81
C GLN A 275 -5.25 13.59 12.84
N LEU A 276 -4.53 13.93 11.76
CA LEU A 276 -3.78 15.19 11.67
C LEU A 276 -4.73 16.39 11.61
N ALA A 277 -5.82 16.31 10.84
CA ALA A 277 -6.83 17.37 10.75
C ALA A 277 -7.50 17.65 12.10
N GLN A 278 -7.79 16.62 12.92
CA GLN A 278 -8.32 16.81 14.27
C GLN A 278 -7.37 17.56 15.20
N LYS A 279 -6.06 17.46 14.94
CA LYS A 279 -5.02 18.19 15.70
C LYS A 279 -4.70 19.56 15.11
N GLY A 280 -5.28 19.91 13.96
CA GLY A 280 -5.01 21.16 13.26
C GLY A 280 -3.63 21.23 12.60
N GLU A 281 -2.98 20.08 12.41
CA GLU A 281 -1.65 20.02 11.79
C GLU A 281 -1.73 20.11 10.26
N PRO A 282 -0.95 21.01 9.62
CA PRO A 282 -1.04 21.24 8.18
C PRO A 282 -0.48 20.07 7.38
N VAL A 283 -1.15 19.74 6.29
CA VAL A 283 -0.66 18.78 5.31
C VAL A 283 -0.76 19.38 3.91
N SER A 284 0.14 18.97 3.01
CA SER A 284 0.11 19.42 1.61
C SER A 284 0.49 18.29 0.66
N PHE A 285 0.04 18.39 -0.59
CA PHE A 285 0.51 17.48 -1.63
C PHE A 285 1.89 17.94 -2.12
N PRO A 286 2.91 17.08 -2.01
CA PRO A 286 4.26 17.42 -2.39
C PRO A 286 4.40 17.49 -3.92
N LEU A 287 5.35 18.29 -4.39
CA LEU A 287 5.76 18.33 -5.79
C LEU A 287 6.96 17.41 -6.03
N PRO A 288 6.75 16.19 -6.58
CA PRO A 288 7.86 15.33 -6.96
C PRO A 288 8.48 15.85 -8.26
N VAL A 289 9.81 15.86 -8.32
CA VAL A 289 10.58 16.28 -9.51
C VAL A 289 11.63 15.22 -9.89
N ALA A 290 12.16 15.32 -11.11
CA ALA A 290 13.16 14.37 -11.60
C ALA A 290 14.46 14.45 -10.79
N PRO A 291 15.23 13.34 -10.66
CA PRO A 291 16.47 13.31 -9.90
C PRO A 291 17.47 14.40 -10.30
N GLY A 292 17.56 14.69 -11.61
CA GLY A 292 18.48 15.68 -12.16
C GLY A 292 18.18 17.15 -11.78
N GLU A 293 16.96 17.45 -11.32
CA GLU A 293 16.62 18.81 -10.87
C GLU A 293 17.23 19.15 -9.51
N ARG A 294 17.60 18.15 -8.73
CA ARG A 294 18.26 18.24 -7.41
C ARG A 294 17.54 19.20 -6.44
N ARG A 295 16.22 19.19 -6.48
CA ARG A 295 15.40 20.01 -5.57
C ARG A 295 15.17 19.30 -4.25
N HIS A 296 15.18 20.05 -3.18
CA HIS A 296 14.75 19.61 -1.85
C HIS A 296 14.48 20.84 -0.97
N SER A 297 13.26 21.32 -1.05
CA SER A 297 12.84 22.52 -0.32
C SER A 297 11.47 22.30 0.30
N PHE A 298 11.26 22.83 1.49
CA PHE A 298 10.02 22.67 2.23
C PHE A 298 9.80 23.83 3.20
N LYS A 299 8.53 24.04 3.55
CA LYS A 299 8.09 24.99 4.54
C LYS A 299 7.18 24.30 5.56
N GLY A 300 7.41 24.57 6.84
CA GLY A 300 6.63 24.02 7.92
C GLY A 300 6.73 22.50 8.06
N LEU A 301 7.81 21.85 7.58
CA LEU A 301 7.97 20.39 7.67
C LEU A 301 8.11 19.95 9.12
N TYR A 302 7.26 19.03 9.56
CA TYR A 302 7.28 18.43 10.88
C TYR A 302 7.28 16.90 10.83
N ASP A 303 7.55 16.28 11.98
CA ASP A 303 7.57 14.84 12.12
C ASP A 303 6.16 14.29 12.33
N VAL A 304 5.65 13.55 11.34
CA VAL A 304 4.30 12.99 11.37
C VAL A 304 4.11 11.96 12.49
N CYS A 305 5.13 11.15 12.78
CA CYS A 305 5.05 10.14 13.85
C CYS A 305 4.95 10.81 15.21
N LEU A 306 5.72 11.89 15.41
CA LEU A 306 5.63 12.69 16.63
C LEU A 306 4.26 13.36 16.73
N ALA A 307 3.74 13.96 15.66
CA ALA A 307 2.42 14.59 15.63
C ALA A 307 1.29 13.61 15.94
N LEU A 308 1.39 12.37 15.46
CA LEU A 308 0.40 11.32 15.73
C LEU A 308 0.38 10.89 17.21
N THR A 309 1.52 10.95 17.91
CA THR A 309 1.67 10.48 19.29
C THR A 309 1.52 11.57 20.35
N MET A 310 1.87 12.82 20.05
CA MET A 310 1.79 13.93 21.02
C MET A 310 0.44 14.66 20.91
N GLU A 311 0.00 15.22 22.03
CA GLU A 311 -1.20 16.08 22.09
C GLU A 311 -0.91 17.54 21.71
N GLN A 312 0.35 17.97 21.86
CA GLN A 312 0.77 19.33 21.56
C GLN A 312 1.12 19.48 20.07
N SER A 313 0.92 20.69 19.54
CA SER A 313 1.36 21.06 18.18
C SER A 313 2.86 20.91 18.02
N ILE A 314 3.28 20.43 16.85
CA ILE A 314 4.68 20.14 16.54
C ILE A 314 5.31 21.32 15.81
N VAL A 315 6.56 21.61 16.15
CA VAL A 315 7.31 22.69 15.49
C VAL A 315 7.74 22.24 14.09
N GLY A 316 7.20 22.90 13.08
CA GLY A 316 7.62 22.73 11.68
C GLY A 316 8.88 23.53 11.36
N ASN A 317 9.66 23.08 10.40
CA ASN A 317 10.90 23.69 9.95
C ASN A 317 10.86 24.07 8.47
N ASP A 318 11.57 25.13 8.11
CA ASP A 318 11.70 25.64 6.75
C ASP A 318 13.15 25.49 6.29
N VAL A 319 13.37 24.83 5.17
CA VAL A 319 14.72 24.68 4.58
C VAL A 319 14.64 24.75 3.07
N ASN A 320 15.60 25.43 2.47
CA ASN A 320 15.88 25.37 1.04
C ASN A 320 17.24 24.69 0.81
N ALA A 321 17.21 23.39 0.53
CA ALA A 321 18.39 22.61 0.15
C ALA A 321 18.39 22.27 -1.36
N ASP A 322 17.82 23.13 -2.20
CA ASP A 322 17.87 22.99 -3.66
C ASP A 322 19.33 23.06 -4.13
N ARG A 323 19.73 22.13 -5.01
CA ARG A 323 21.11 21.95 -5.51
C ARG A 323 22.14 21.66 -4.41
N LYS A 324 21.71 21.25 -3.22
CA LYS A 324 22.61 20.83 -2.14
C LYS A 324 22.67 19.31 -2.09
N ASP A 325 23.89 18.78 -2.10
CA ASP A 325 24.17 17.35 -1.95
C ASP A 325 24.42 16.97 -0.49
N LEU A 326 24.92 17.93 0.28
CA LEU A 326 25.27 17.75 1.68
C LEU A 326 24.53 18.76 2.57
N VAL A 327 23.81 18.24 3.56
CA VAL A 327 23.17 19.01 4.62
C VAL A 327 23.72 18.54 5.96
N ILE A 328 24.54 19.36 6.61
CA ILE A 328 25.10 19.06 7.93
C ILE A 328 24.28 19.78 9.00
N ILE A 329 23.86 19.05 10.04
CA ILE A 329 22.97 19.52 11.09
C ILE A 329 23.68 19.36 12.44
N THR A 330 23.94 20.47 13.11
CA THR A 330 24.67 20.55 14.40
C THR A 330 23.84 21.23 15.49
N GLY A 331 24.42 21.43 16.65
CA GLY A 331 23.84 22.23 17.75
C GLY A 331 23.41 21.38 18.95
N ALA A 332 22.74 22.05 19.89
CA ALA A 332 22.45 21.53 21.23
C ALA A 332 21.75 20.17 21.24
N ASN A 333 22.09 19.37 22.27
CA ASN A 333 21.34 18.14 22.58
C ASN A 333 19.89 18.45 22.93
N GLN A 334 18.98 17.56 22.56
CA GLN A 334 17.52 17.78 22.67
C GLN A 334 17.01 19.01 21.90
N GLY A 335 17.73 19.51 20.90
CA GLY A 335 17.34 20.63 20.05
C GLY A 335 16.46 20.24 18.85
N GLY A 336 15.98 19.01 18.77
CA GLY A 336 15.09 18.55 17.67
C GLY A 336 15.81 18.02 16.43
N LYS A 337 17.14 17.93 16.41
CA LYS A 337 17.94 17.51 15.23
C LYS A 337 17.52 16.14 14.65
N SER A 338 17.43 15.10 15.48
CA SER A 338 17.08 13.75 15.06
C SER A 338 15.61 13.66 14.61
N THR A 339 14.71 14.40 15.29
CA THR A 339 13.29 14.51 14.89
C THR A 339 13.16 15.19 13.52
N PHE A 340 13.94 16.26 13.29
CA PHE A 340 13.98 16.94 12.00
C PHE A 340 14.54 16.00 10.90
N LEU A 341 15.61 15.27 11.15
CA LEU A 341 16.16 14.30 10.20
C LEU A 341 15.12 13.21 9.85
N ARG A 342 14.39 12.72 10.86
CA ARG A 342 13.31 11.74 10.67
C ARG A 342 12.18 12.31 9.82
N SER A 343 11.79 13.58 10.03
CA SER A 343 10.75 14.24 9.23
C SER A 343 11.09 14.30 7.73
N ILE A 344 12.37 14.47 7.39
CA ILE A 344 12.86 14.43 5.99
C ILE A 344 12.64 13.04 5.39
N GLY A 345 13.07 11.99 6.08
CA GLY A 345 12.90 10.61 5.59
C GLY A 345 11.44 10.20 5.44
N LEU A 346 10.60 10.57 6.43
CA LEU A 346 9.16 10.32 6.40
C LEU A 346 8.49 11.05 5.23
N ALA A 347 8.77 12.34 5.03
CA ALA A 347 8.21 13.12 3.93
C ALA A 347 8.64 12.58 2.56
N GLN A 348 9.89 12.13 2.41
CA GLN A 348 10.37 11.51 1.19
C GLN A 348 9.62 10.21 0.87
N LEU A 349 9.43 9.33 1.85
CA LEU A 349 8.64 8.09 1.67
C LEU A 349 7.18 8.39 1.34
N MET A 350 6.56 9.31 2.08
CA MET A 350 5.17 9.72 1.87
C MET A 350 4.98 10.32 0.48
N MET A 351 5.87 11.19 0.02
CA MET A 351 5.85 11.74 -1.34
C MET A 351 5.93 10.62 -2.39
N GLN A 352 6.91 9.75 -2.28
CA GLN A 352 7.17 8.73 -3.31
C GLN A 352 6.11 7.61 -3.36
N CYS A 353 5.41 7.36 -2.27
CA CYS A 353 4.27 6.46 -2.32
C CYS A 353 2.97 7.13 -2.82
N GLY A 354 2.97 8.44 -3.09
CA GLY A 354 1.83 9.20 -3.60
C GLY A 354 0.92 9.76 -2.52
N MET A 355 1.42 9.92 -1.28
CA MET A 355 0.70 10.56 -0.18
C MET A 355 0.90 12.08 -0.16
N PHE A 356 0.07 12.76 0.63
CA PHE A 356 0.39 14.09 1.17
C PHE A 356 1.56 13.98 2.16
N VAL A 357 2.16 15.11 2.50
CA VAL A 357 3.26 15.22 3.47
C VAL A 357 2.91 16.17 4.63
N PRO A 358 3.54 15.99 5.81
CA PRO A 358 3.32 16.81 6.99
C PRO A 358 4.08 18.15 6.87
N ALA A 359 3.62 19.03 6.00
CA ALA A 359 4.24 20.33 5.71
C ALA A 359 3.23 21.31 5.09
N GLU A 360 3.51 22.60 5.15
CA GLU A 360 2.79 23.63 4.39
C GLU A 360 3.09 23.54 2.88
N SER A 361 4.33 23.21 2.52
CA SER A 361 4.77 22.91 1.17
C SER A 361 6.01 22.02 1.18
N PHE A 362 6.14 21.16 0.16
CA PHE A 362 7.27 20.25 0.01
C PHE A 362 7.54 20.00 -1.48
N CYS A 363 8.79 20.19 -1.89
CA CYS A 363 9.25 19.88 -3.23
C CYS A 363 10.58 19.12 -3.12
N ALA A 364 10.63 17.91 -3.67
CA ALA A 364 11.87 17.13 -3.66
C ALA A 364 11.99 16.26 -4.91
N ASN A 365 13.23 15.96 -5.29
CA ASN A 365 13.46 14.97 -6.32
C ASN A 365 13.17 13.56 -5.80
N VAL A 366 12.71 12.70 -6.69
CA VAL A 366 12.61 11.28 -6.40
C VAL A 366 14.00 10.70 -6.19
N CYS A 367 14.14 9.79 -5.24
CA CYS A 367 15.36 9.02 -5.02
C CYS A 367 15.10 7.54 -5.32
N GLU A 368 16.11 6.84 -5.81
CA GLU A 368 16.04 5.41 -6.15
C GLU A 368 16.20 4.51 -4.91
N GLY A 369 16.80 5.05 -3.84
CA GLY A 369 16.95 4.41 -2.55
C GLY A 369 17.01 5.43 -1.43
N LEU A 370 16.39 5.11 -0.31
CA LEU A 370 16.49 5.84 0.94
C LEU A 370 17.17 4.93 1.96
N PHE A 371 18.25 5.39 2.57
CA PHE A 371 19.01 4.65 3.57
C PHE A 371 19.15 5.45 4.83
N THR A 372 19.18 4.76 5.97
CA THR A 372 19.41 5.36 7.28
C THR A 372 20.61 4.71 7.96
N HIS A 373 21.49 5.53 8.52
CA HIS A 373 22.60 5.09 9.33
C HIS A 373 22.57 5.83 10.67
N TYR A 374 21.77 5.29 11.60
CA TYR A 374 21.56 5.87 12.92
C TYR A 374 22.42 5.14 13.95
N LYS A 375 22.96 5.90 14.92
CA LYS A 375 23.67 5.34 16.07
C LYS A 375 22.77 4.33 16.80
N ARG A 376 23.25 3.11 16.98
CA ARG A 376 22.55 2.05 17.72
C ARG A 376 22.91 2.07 19.20
N LYS A 377 21.95 1.66 20.04
CA LYS A 377 22.26 1.35 21.45
C LYS A 377 23.05 0.05 21.51
N GLU A 378 23.92 -0.06 22.50
CA GLU A 378 24.62 -1.32 22.77
C GLU A 378 23.61 -2.42 23.09
N ASP A 379 23.71 -3.53 22.37
CA ASP A 379 22.98 -4.74 22.64
C ASP A 379 23.94 -5.78 23.20
N ALA A 380 23.51 -6.55 24.22
CA ALA A 380 24.27 -7.63 24.83
C ALA A 380 24.66 -8.76 23.84
N THR A 381 24.05 -8.75 22.63
CA THR A 381 24.33 -9.70 21.55
C THR A 381 25.42 -9.24 20.59
N MET A 382 25.97 -8.04 20.73
CA MET A 382 27.08 -7.54 19.89
C MET A 382 28.31 -8.45 19.98
N LYS A 383 28.67 -9.01 18.84
CA LYS A 383 29.86 -9.91 18.71
C LYS A 383 31.13 -9.16 18.36
N SER A 384 31.04 -7.92 17.91
CA SER A 384 32.13 -7.04 17.47
C SER A 384 32.07 -5.70 18.19
N GLY A 385 33.12 -4.90 18.09
CA GLY A 385 33.18 -3.55 18.63
C GLY A 385 32.14 -2.64 17.92
N LYS A 386 31.70 -1.58 18.61
CA LYS A 386 30.69 -0.65 18.15
C LYS A 386 31.02 0.04 16.82
N LEU A 387 32.27 0.41 16.64
CA LEU A 387 32.80 1.00 15.40
C LEU A 387 32.78 -0.02 14.26
N ASP A 388 33.12 -1.26 14.52
CA ASP A 388 33.09 -2.35 13.54
C ASP A 388 31.66 -2.62 13.04
N GLU A 389 30.67 -2.60 13.95
CA GLU A 389 29.25 -2.71 13.59
C GLU A 389 28.77 -1.52 12.73
N GLU A 390 29.14 -0.27 13.12
CA GLU A 390 28.81 0.92 12.34
C GLU A 390 29.41 0.85 10.92
N LEU A 391 30.65 0.44 10.77
CA LEU A 391 31.32 0.30 9.48
C LEU A 391 30.73 -0.85 8.64
N SER A 392 30.38 -1.98 9.26
CA SER A 392 29.73 -3.10 8.58
C SER A 392 28.38 -2.67 8.01
N ARG A 393 27.55 -1.99 8.79
CA ARG A 393 26.26 -1.45 8.29
C ARG A 393 26.47 -0.44 7.16
N MET A 394 27.52 0.39 7.24
CA MET A 394 27.83 1.32 6.16
C MET A 394 28.23 0.58 4.88
N SER A 395 28.99 -0.52 4.98
CA SER A 395 29.31 -1.38 3.85
C SER A 395 28.05 -1.96 3.20
N ASP A 396 27.12 -2.49 4.02
CA ASP A 396 25.84 -3.01 3.52
C ASP A 396 25.01 -1.94 2.80
N ILE A 397 25.03 -0.69 3.29
CA ILE A 397 24.35 0.43 2.64
C ILE A 397 25.01 0.70 1.28
N VAL A 398 26.34 0.77 1.20
CA VAL A 398 27.08 1.03 -0.04
C VAL A 398 26.82 -0.04 -1.08
N ASP A 399 26.77 -1.32 -0.68
CA ASP A 399 26.51 -2.44 -1.57
C ASP A 399 25.11 -2.44 -2.19
N ASN A 400 24.14 -1.81 -1.51
CA ASN A 400 22.75 -1.71 -1.98
C ASN A 400 22.38 -0.34 -2.56
N MET A 401 23.31 0.61 -2.55
CA MET A 401 23.07 1.99 -2.99
C MET A 401 23.23 2.13 -4.50
N THR A 402 22.35 2.94 -5.10
CA THR A 402 22.42 3.35 -6.52
C THR A 402 22.70 4.84 -6.62
N SER A 403 23.03 5.32 -7.82
CA SER A 403 23.03 6.75 -8.11
C SER A 403 21.66 7.35 -7.78
N ASN A 404 21.61 8.59 -7.34
CA ASN A 404 20.37 9.28 -6.89
C ASN A 404 19.74 8.71 -5.60
N SER A 405 20.48 7.94 -4.82
CA SER A 405 20.05 7.56 -3.46
C SER A 405 20.15 8.76 -2.50
N MET A 406 19.42 8.65 -1.38
CA MET A 406 19.47 9.56 -0.25
C MET A 406 19.90 8.80 1.00
N VAL A 407 20.81 9.38 1.79
CA VAL A 407 21.25 8.79 3.05
C VAL A 407 21.06 9.76 4.21
N LEU A 408 20.47 9.26 5.28
CA LEU A 408 20.25 9.97 6.52
C LEU A 408 21.19 9.44 7.61
N PHE A 409 22.14 10.25 8.06
CA PHE A 409 23.06 9.91 9.13
C PHE A 409 22.65 10.59 10.44
N ASN A 410 22.57 9.83 11.52
CA ASN A 410 22.23 10.37 12.84
C ASN A 410 23.26 9.92 13.87
N GLU A 411 24.17 10.82 14.23
CA GLU A 411 25.27 10.63 15.19
C GLU A 411 26.18 9.42 14.85
N SER A 412 26.38 9.17 13.56
CA SER A 412 27.19 8.07 13.05
C SER A 412 28.69 8.32 13.27
N PHE A 413 29.45 7.23 13.42
CA PHE A 413 30.90 7.23 13.62
C PHE A 413 31.34 7.92 14.91
N ALA A 414 30.44 8.07 15.87
CA ALA A 414 30.71 8.65 17.19
C ALA A 414 31.08 7.56 18.25
N ALA A 415 31.36 6.34 17.81
CA ALA A 415 31.72 5.23 18.69
C ALA A 415 33.23 5.17 19.01
N THR A 416 34.04 6.06 18.43
CA THR A 416 35.46 6.24 18.66
C THR A 416 35.80 7.66 19.14
N ASN A 417 37.08 8.02 19.24
CA ASN A 417 37.43 9.40 19.56
C ASN A 417 37.03 10.36 18.42
N GLU A 418 36.84 11.64 18.75
CA GLU A 418 36.31 12.66 17.81
C GLU A 418 37.18 12.77 16.54
N ARG A 419 38.48 12.76 16.65
CA ARG A 419 39.40 12.89 15.52
C ARG A 419 39.29 11.73 14.55
N GLU A 420 39.30 10.51 15.06
CA GLU A 420 39.17 9.30 14.24
C GLU A 420 37.79 9.19 13.60
N GLY A 421 36.71 9.43 14.36
CA GLY A 421 35.34 9.46 13.86
C GLY A 421 35.14 10.53 12.79
N SER A 422 35.72 11.72 12.95
CA SER A 422 35.73 12.80 11.98
C SER A 422 36.41 12.41 10.67
N GLU A 423 37.57 11.77 10.75
CA GLU A 423 38.35 11.31 9.59
C GLU A 423 37.55 10.22 8.79
N ILE A 424 36.99 9.23 9.48
CA ILE A 424 36.14 8.20 8.88
C ILE A 424 34.91 8.84 8.17
N ALA A 425 34.21 9.70 8.89
CA ALA A 425 33.04 10.40 8.33
C ALA A 425 33.43 11.21 7.09
N TRP A 426 34.57 11.88 7.13
CA TRP A 426 35.10 12.68 6.03
C TRP A 426 35.35 11.85 4.76
N GLN A 427 36.02 10.71 4.89
CA GLN A 427 36.31 9.84 3.75
C GLN A 427 35.05 9.27 3.14
N ILE A 428 34.11 8.81 3.96
CA ILE A 428 32.83 8.28 3.51
C ILE A 428 32.02 9.38 2.79
N MET A 429 31.92 10.58 3.37
CA MET A 429 31.17 11.69 2.76
C MET A 429 31.76 12.11 1.42
N ASN A 430 33.07 12.23 1.28
CA ASN A 430 33.67 12.56 -0.01
C ASN A 430 33.32 11.51 -1.07
N ALA A 431 33.39 10.22 -0.75
CA ALA A 431 33.02 9.15 -1.67
C ALA A 431 31.54 9.21 -2.07
N LEU A 432 30.63 9.50 -1.13
CA LEU A 432 29.20 9.63 -1.42
C LEU A 432 28.91 10.87 -2.31
N LEU A 433 29.56 11.98 -2.05
CA LEU A 433 29.39 13.22 -2.83
C LEU A 433 29.93 13.06 -4.27
N GLU A 434 31.04 12.35 -4.47
CA GLU A 434 31.57 11.99 -5.79
C GLU A 434 30.55 11.16 -6.60
N LYS A 435 29.72 10.36 -5.95
CA LYS A 435 28.65 9.56 -6.54
C LYS A 435 27.31 10.30 -6.63
N HIS A 436 27.30 11.59 -6.32
CA HIS A 436 26.11 12.43 -6.32
C HIS A 436 24.99 11.95 -5.39
N ILE A 437 25.32 11.24 -4.32
CA ILE A 437 24.36 10.82 -3.28
C ILE A 437 23.98 12.05 -2.44
N LYS A 438 22.68 12.21 -2.18
CA LYS A 438 22.18 13.28 -1.30
C LYS A 438 22.32 12.83 0.16
N VAL A 439 22.96 13.62 0.98
CA VAL A 439 23.26 13.30 2.38
C VAL A 439 22.69 14.35 3.32
N PHE A 440 21.96 13.89 4.34
CA PHE A 440 21.61 14.67 5.53
C PHE A 440 22.33 14.05 6.73
N PHE A 441 23.13 14.84 7.43
CA PHE A 441 24.00 14.36 8.50
C PHE A 441 23.81 15.15 9.79
N VAL A 442 23.19 14.55 10.79
CA VAL A 442 23.16 15.05 12.16
C VAL A 442 24.38 14.57 12.89
N THR A 443 25.19 15.51 13.43
CA THR A 443 26.47 15.16 14.09
C THR A 443 26.84 16.09 15.24
N HIS A 444 27.64 15.57 16.16
CA HIS A 444 28.37 16.30 17.18
C HIS A 444 29.88 16.37 16.90
N LEU A 445 30.35 15.72 15.80
CA LEU A 445 31.75 15.77 15.39
C LEU A 445 32.06 17.15 14.83
N TYR A 446 32.63 18.02 15.66
CA TYR A 446 32.93 19.42 15.31
C TYR A 446 33.98 19.52 14.20
N GLU A 447 35.08 18.78 14.32
CA GLU A 447 36.17 18.80 13.32
C GLU A 447 35.63 18.38 11.92
N PHE A 448 34.76 17.41 11.86
CA PHE A 448 34.09 16.99 10.62
C PHE A 448 33.21 18.10 10.04
N ALA A 449 32.30 18.65 10.85
CA ALA A 449 31.33 19.63 10.39
C ALA A 449 32.00 20.96 9.98
N HIS A 450 32.93 21.45 10.78
CA HIS A 450 33.67 22.68 10.53
C HIS A 450 34.61 22.55 9.34
N GLY A 451 35.26 21.41 9.18
CA GLY A 451 36.14 21.15 8.04
C GLY A 451 35.40 21.18 6.69
N PHE A 452 34.14 20.73 6.62
CA PHE A 452 33.29 20.95 5.43
C PHE A 452 32.82 22.41 5.28
N TYR A 453 32.55 23.08 6.39
CA TYR A 453 32.17 24.50 6.38
C TYR A 453 33.28 25.41 5.82
N ASP A 454 34.53 25.17 6.22
CA ASP A 454 35.68 25.92 5.76
C ASP A 454 35.98 25.75 4.27
N LYS A 455 35.59 24.62 3.68
CA LYS A 455 35.70 24.40 2.22
C LYS A 455 34.78 25.27 1.39
N LYS A 456 33.78 25.92 1.99
CA LYS A 456 32.81 26.82 1.31
C LYS A 456 32.19 26.17 0.06
N MET A 457 31.80 24.91 0.18
CA MET A 457 31.22 24.14 -0.94
C MET A 457 29.85 24.72 -1.33
N GLU A 458 29.66 25.05 -2.60
CA GLU A 458 28.37 25.57 -3.10
C GLU A 458 27.23 24.58 -2.97
N ASN A 459 27.53 23.26 -3.00
CA ASN A 459 26.55 22.18 -2.88
C ASN A 459 26.36 21.66 -1.44
N ALA A 460 26.80 22.42 -0.44
CA ALA A 460 26.56 22.12 0.97
C ALA A 460 25.72 23.21 1.65
N ILE A 461 24.99 22.82 2.70
CA ILE A 461 24.28 23.74 3.60
C ILE A 461 24.50 23.27 5.04
N PHE A 462 24.63 24.21 5.94
CA PHE A 462 24.92 23.97 7.35
C PHE A 462 23.77 24.52 8.18
N LEU A 463 23.14 23.62 8.95
CA LEU A 463 22.02 23.94 9.83
C LEU A 463 22.44 23.74 11.28
N ARG A 464 21.90 24.54 12.16
CA ARG A 464 22.08 24.36 13.61
C ARG A 464 20.75 24.49 14.34
N ALA A 465 20.58 23.70 15.40
CA ALA A 465 19.44 23.84 16.28
C ALA A 465 19.46 25.24 16.93
N GLU A 466 18.38 26.00 16.76
CA GLU A 466 18.23 27.32 17.35
C GLU A 466 18.12 27.22 18.88
N ARG A 467 18.85 28.10 19.57
CA ARG A 467 18.82 28.26 21.01
C ARG A 467 18.67 29.75 21.35
N GLN A 468 17.69 30.10 22.15
CA GLN A 468 17.52 31.43 22.65
C GLN A 468 18.58 31.79 23.68
N THR A 469 18.79 33.09 23.91
CA THR A 469 19.78 33.60 24.87
C THR A 469 19.52 33.13 26.32
N ASP A 470 18.24 32.85 26.64
CA ASP A 470 17.82 32.34 27.95
C ASP A 470 17.95 30.80 28.09
N GLY A 471 18.58 30.15 27.10
CA GLY A 471 18.74 28.69 27.07
C GLY A 471 17.55 27.91 26.55
N ARG A 472 16.40 28.52 26.25
CA ARG A 472 15.23 27.87 25.70
C ARG A 472 15.49 27.34 24.30
N ARG A 473 14.95 26.20 24.00
CA ARG A 473 15.02 25.53 22.69
C ARG A 473 13.74 25.77 21.92
N THR A 474 13.89 26.28 20.72
CA THR A 474 12.77 26.58 19.82
C THR A 474 12.36 25.38 18.97
N PHE A 475 13.22 24.36 18.92
CA PHE A 475 13.14 23.19 18.00
C PHE A 475 13.19 23.60 16.52
N LYS A 476 13.56 24.86 16.23
CA LYS A 476 13.82 25.35 14.87
C LYS A 476 15.27 25.08 14.47
N LEU A 477 15.46 24.82 13.18
CA LEU A 477 16.77 24.72 12.54
C LEU A 477 17.00 26.00 11.74
N ILE A 478 18.14 26.61 11.93
CA ILE A 478 18.56 27.85 11.22
C ILE A 478 19.89 27.59 10.51
N GLU A 479 20.09 28.25 9.37
CA GLU A 479 21.40 28.24 8.71
C GLU A 479 22.44 28.91 9.58
N GLY A 480 23.64 28.31 9.67
CA GLY A 480 24.72 28.88 10.44
C GLY A 480 25.93 27.95 10.55
N GLU A 481 27.03 28.54 10.97
CA GLU A 481 28.30 27.88 11.22
C GLU A 481 28.15 26.80 12.30
N PRO A 482 28.80 25.62 12.15
CA PRO A 482 28.89 24.60 13.18
C PRO A 482 29.56 25.19 14.45
N LEU A 483 28.96 24.94 15.61
CA LEU A 483 29.49 25.38 16.90
C LEU A 483 30.20 24.23 17.62
N GLN A 484 31.32 24.59 18.32
CA GLN A 484 32.15 23.62 19.04
C GLN A 484 31.45 23.00 20.25
N THR A 485 30.38 23.61 20.74
CA THR A 485 29.67 23.15 21.93
C THR A 485 28.30 22.56 21.61
N SER A 486 27.96 21.47 22.30
CA SER A 486 26.61 20.89 22.32
C SER A 486 25.75 21.37 23.51
N TYR A 487 26.25 22.35 24.25
CA TYR A 487 25.57 22.94 25.40
C TYR A 487 25.18 21.92 26.49
N GLY A 488 26.04 20.95 26.77
CA GLY A 488 25.86 20.00 27.88
C GLY A 488 25.76 20.69 29.25
N GLU A 489 26.36 21.88 29.37
CA GLU A 489 26.29 22.73 30.55
C GLU A 489 24.88 23.18 30.88
N ASP A 490 24.02 23.43 29.88
CA ASP A 490 22.59 23.73 30.12
C ASP A 490 21.87 22.60 30.84
N LEU A 491 22.21 21.36 30.49
CA LEU A 491 21.62 20.18 31.12
C LEU A 491 22.16 20.00 32.54
N TYR A 492 23.45 20.25 32.75
CA TYR A 492 24.10 20.22 34.05
C TYR A 492 23.43 21.23 35.01
N HIS A 493 23.29 22.51 34.60
CA HIS A 493 22.66 23.55 35.40
C HIS A 493 21.19 23.25 35.69
N ARG A 494 20.46 22.69 34.74
CA ARG A 494 19.06 22.29 34.98
C ARG A 494 18.89 21.17 36.00
N ILE A 495 19.85 20.23 36.06
CA ILE A 495 19.78 19.09 36.98
C ILE A 495 20.40 19.39 38.33
N PHE A 496 21.49 20.11 38.34
CA PHE A 496 22.31 20.34 39.55
C PHE A 496 22.35 21.78 40.01
N GLY A 497 21.83 22.74 39.20
CA GLY A 497 21.73 24.15 39.59
C GLY A 497 20.70 24.30 40.69
N THR A 498 21.10 24.85 41.83
CA THR A 498 20.20 25.41 42.83
C THR A 498 19.58 26.65 42.21
N ASP A 499 18.25 26.67 42.11
CA ASP A 499 17.51 27.93 41.83
C ASP A 499 17.97 29.00 42.83
N ASN A 500 18.69 29.99 42.36
CA ASN A 500 18.91 31.23 43.09
C ASN A 500 17.91 32.26 42.60
#